data_2ee68dfbbd73857bf9873a95143f3399
#
_entry.id   2ee68dfbbd73857bf9873a95143f3399
#
_cell.length_a   1.000
_cell.length_b   1.000
_cell.length_c   1.000
_cell.angle_alpha   90.00
_cell.angle_beta   90.00
_cell.angle_gamma   90.00
#
_symmetry.space_group_name_H-M   'P 1'
#
loop_
_entity.id
_entity.type
_entity.pdbx_description
1 polymer ?
#
loop_
_entity_poly.entity_id
_entity_poly.type
_entity_poly.pdbx_seq_one_letter_code
_entity_poly.pdbx_strand_id
1 'polypeptide(L)'
;MVAHCENMMQSARVEQLADSQPLANSPLAHSLTGCKVLVIDDSSTIRRTAQIFLTQAGCQVVLAEDGFDALAKVGDLKPDLVFCDILMPNLDGYQTCSLIKKSPKFHATPVIMLSSRDGIFDRARGKSVGAVDHLAKPFSKEALLEAVRTHLPVPQAQVGATRQ
;
A
#
# COMPACT_ATOMS: atom_id res chain seq x y z
N MET A 1 -37.67 57.31 -5.57
CA MET A 1 -38.49 56.73 -4.65
C MET A 1 -38.73 55.22 -4.96
N VAL A 2 -37.68 54.52 -5.11
CA VAL A 2 -37.81 53.08 -5.19
C VAL A 2 -36.50 52.45 -5.55
N ALA A 3 -35.82 51.92 -4.70
CA ALA A 3 -34.66 51.13 -5.04
C ALA A 3 -34.25 50.37 -3.81
N HIS A 4 -35.01 49.41 -3.46
CA HIS A 4 -34.63 48.62 -2.29
C HIS A 4 -34.72 47.11 -2.49
N CYS A 5 -34.74 46.66 -3.73
CA CYS A 5 -34.83 45.25 -3.98
C CYS A 5 -33.51 44.58 -4.40
N GLU A 6 -32.42 45.28 -4.34
CA GLU A 6 -31.18 44.78 -4.95
C GLU A 6 -30.16 44.19 -4.00
N ASN A 7 -30.48 44.14 -2.74
CA ASN A 7 -29.46 43.76 -1.81
C ASN A 7 -29.65 42.40 -1.14
N MET A 8 -30.53 41.59 -1.65
CA MET A 8 -30.81 40.30 -1.00
C MET A 8 -30.31 39.11 -1.74
N MET A 9 -29.61 39.29 -2.84
CA MET A 9 -29.20 38.14 -3.65
C MET A 9 -27.75 37.77 -3.55
N GLN A 10 -26.98 38.40 -2.70
CA GLN A 10 -25.54 38.18 -2.70
C GLN A 10 -25.03 37.36 -1.53
N SER A 11 -25.86 37.01 -0.59
CA SER A 11 -25.38 36.32 0.58
C SER A 11 -25.50 34.79 0.53
N ALA A 12 -26.11 34.26 -0.53
CA ALA A 12 -26.41 32.83 -0.52
C ALA A 12 -25.41 31.95 -1.29
N ARG A 13 -24.31 32.52 -1.79
CA ARG A 13 -23.44 31.75 -2.70
C ARG A 13 -22.10 31.34 -2.14
N VAL A 14 -21.79 31.79 -0.99
CA VAL A 14 -20.45 31.51 -0.44
C VAL A 14 -20.41 30.28 0.44
N GLU A 15 -21.55 29.78 0.81
CA GLU A 15 -21.63 28.68 1.76
C GLU A 15 -21.58 27.29 1.15
N GLN A 16 -21.72 27.21 -0.18
CA GLN A 16 -21.77 25.90 -0.83
C GLN A 16 -20.41 25.31 -1.20
N LEU A 17 -19.35 26.07 -1.05
CA LEU A 17 -18.01 25.59 -1.35
C LEU A 17 -17.29 24.97 -0.16
N ALA A 18 -17.88 25.07 1.02
CA ALA A 18 -17.29 24.53 2.22
C ALA A 18 -17.68 23.06 2.51
N ASP A 19 -18.62 22.53 1.74
CA ASP A 19 -19.13 21.18 1.95
C ASP A 19 -18.50 20.11 1.06
N SER A 20 -17.36 20.42 0.46
CA SER A 20 -16.51 19.34 -0.02
C SER A 20 -15.86 18.67 1.18
N GLN A 21 -16.67 18.03 1.98
CA GLN A 21 -16.15 17.12 2.97
C GLN A 21 -15.34 16.05 2.24
N PRO A 22 -14.12 15.79 2.67
CA PRO A 22 -13.42 14.64 2.15
C PRO A 22 -14.31 13.43 2.32
N LEU A 23 -14.32 12.57 1.35
CA LEU A 23 -15.07 11.32 1.36
C LEU A 23 -14.58 10.40 2.48
N ALA A 24 -14.51 10.94 3.68
CA ALA A 24 -14.02 10.23 4.87
C ALA A 24 -14.93 9.07 5.30
N ASN A 25 -16.08 8.96 4.67
CA ASN A 25 -17.07 7.95 4.99
C ASN A 25 -17.26 6.90 3.91
N SER A 26 -16.33 6.81 2.96
CA SER A 26 -16.33 5.65 2.09
C SER A 26 -15.92 4.43 2.90
N PRO A 27 -16.74 3.37 2.95
CA PRO A 27 -16.38 2.14 3.66
C PRO A 27 -15.12 1.46 3.09
N LEU A 28 -14.58 2.00 2.01
CA LEU A 28 -13.35 1.53 1.38
C LEU A 28 -12.12 2.37 1.75
N ALA A 29 -12.28 3.43 2.54
CA ALA A 29 -11.18 4.23 3.02
C ALA A 29 -10.59 3.60 4.29
N HIS A 30 -10.02 2.41 4.17
CA HIS A 30 -9.21 1.88 5.24
C HIS A 30 -8.00 2.80 5.40
N SER A 31 -7.88 3.41 6.57
CA SER A 31 -6.72 4.21 6.89
C SER A 31 -5.47 3.34 6.83
N LEU A 32 -4.48 3.77 6.07
CA LEU A 32 -3.18 3.11 6.02
C LEU A 32 -2.24 3.57 7.14
N THR A 33 -2.72 4.41 8.04
CA THR A 33 -1.93 4.97 9.12
C THR A 33 -1.40 3.87 10.05
N GLY A 34 -0.08 3.86 10.22
CA GLY A 34 0.59 2.87 11.05
C GLY A 34 0.82 1.52 10.39
N CYS A 35 0.35 1.32 9.16
CA CYS A 35 0.63 0.12 8.39
C CYS A 35 2.13 0.00 8.11
N LYS A 36 2.72 -1.14 8.42
CA LYS A 36 4.15 -1.40 8.22
C LYS A 36 4.37 -2.07 6.86
N VAL A 37 5.10 -1.41 6.00
CA VAL A 37 5.38 -1.90 4.65
C VAL A 37 6.88 -2.04 4.43
N LEU A 38 7.30 -3.22 3.99
CA LEU A 38 8.67 -3.47 3.54
C LEU A 38 8.71 -3.38 2.01
N VAL A 39 9.60 -2.58 1.48
CA VAL A 39 9.82 -2.43 0.03
C VAL A 39 11.21 -2.94 -0.32
N ILE A 40 11.25 -3.96 -1.16
CA ILE A 40 12.48 -4.64 -1.58
C ILE A 40 12.67 -4.40 -3.08
N ASP A 41 13.68 -3.64 -3.44
CA ASP A 41 14.03 -3.35 -4.83
C ASP A 41 15.50 -2.93 -4.89
N ASP A 42 16.25 -3.39 -5.90
CA ASP A 42 17.65 -3.00 -6.07
C ASP A 42 17.80 -1.57 -6.62
N SER A 43 16.73 -1.02 -7.23
CA SER A 43 16.70 0.36 -7.70
C SER A 43 16.42 1.34 -6.56
N SER A 44 17.37 2.21 -6.28
CA SER A 44 17.19 3.27 -5.27
C SER A 44 16.06 4.23 -5.65
N THR A 45 15.86 4.49 -6.94
CA THR A 45 14.77 5.34 -7.44
C THR A 45 13.42 4.74 -7.13
N ILE A 46 13.23 3.45 -7.38
CA ILE A 46 11.96 2.76 -7.07
C ILE A 46 11.70 2.72 -5.57
N ARG A 47 12.72 2.39 -4.77
CA ARG A 47 12.58 2.41 -3.30
C ARG A 47 12.16 3.78 -2.79
N ARG A 48 12.81 4.83 -3.29
CA ARG A 48 12.50 6.21 -2.88
C ARG A 48 11.10 6.63 -3.27
N THR A 49 10.68 6.31 -4.48
CA THR A 49 9.34 6.62 -4.98
C THR A 49 8.27 5.92 -4.13
N ALA A 50 8.43 4.64 -3.90
CA ALA A 50 7.51 3.88 -3.04
C ALA A 50 7.46 4.44 -1.62
N GLN A 51 8.62 4.77 -1.05
CA GLN A 51 8.71 5.37 0.28
C GLN A 51 7.91 6.67 0.38
N ILE A 52 8.08 7.56 -0.59
CA ILE A 52 7.35 8.84 -0.61
C ILE A 52 5.85 8.60 -0.64
N PHE A 53 5.37 7.77 -1.55
CA PHE A 53 3.93 7.51 -1.71
C PHE A 53 3.33 6.87 -0.45
N LEU A 54 3.99 5.87 0.09
CA LEU A 54 3.51 5.15 1.26
C LEU A 54 3.57 5.99 2.53
N THR A 55 4.63 6.76 2.71
CA THR A 55 4.78 7.65 3.88
C THR A 55 3.71 8.75 3.86
N GLN A 56 3.41 9.31 2.70
CA GLN A 56 2.32 10.29 2.55
C GLN A 56 0.95 9.71 2.94
N ALA A 57 0.77 8.42 2.78
CA ALA A 57 -0.46 7.72 3.16
C ALA A 57 -0.50 7.32 4.65
N GLY A 58 0.56 7.59 5.41
CA GLY A 58 0.65 7.28 6.83
C GLY A 58 1.32 5.96 7.17
N CYS A 59 1.85 5.24 6.18
CA CYS A 59 2.55 3.98 6.41
C CYS A 59 3.92 4.19 7.06
N GLN A 60 4.34 3.23 7.86
CA GLN A 60 5.73 3.06 8.27
C GLN A 60 6.43 2.22 7.20
N VAL A 61 7.47 2.78 6.59
CA VAL A 61 8.14 2.15 5.46
C VAL A 61 9.57 1.79 5.82
N VAL A 62 9.95 0.56 5.56
CA VAL A 62 11.33 0.10 5.62
C VAL A 62 11.75 -0.35 4.23
N LEU A 63 12.96 0.00 3.83
CA LEU A 63 13.50 -0.28 2.51
C LEU A 63 14.58 -1.35 2.63
N ALA A 64 14.60 -2.27 1.68
CA ALA A 64 15.66 -3.26 1.53
C ALA A 64 16.18 -3.22 0.09
N GLU A 65 17.47 -3.33 -0.09
CA GLU A 65 18.10 -3.22 -1.41
C GLU A 65 18.25 -4.57 -2.12
N ASP A 66 18.15 -5.66 -1.40
CA ASP A 66 18.21 -7.01 -1.95
C ASP A 66 17.46 -8.00 -1.06
N GLY A 67 17.41 -9.26 -1.49
CA GLY A 67 16.72 -10.31 -0.75
C GLY A 67 17.33 -10.63 0.60
N PHE A 68 18.65 -10.58 0.72
CA PHE A 68 19.31 -10.83 2.01
C PHE A 68 19.06 -9.74 3.03
N ASP A 69 19.12 -8.47 2.58
CA ASP A 69 18.78 -7.32 3.41
C ASP A 69 17.32 -7.40 3.87
N ALA A 70 16.44 -7.81 2.97
CA ALA A 70 15.03 -8.01 3.29
C ALA A 70 14.81 -9.07 4.37
N LEU A 71 15.47 -10.22 4.26
CA LEU A 71 15.34 -11.28 5.25
C LEU A 71 15.85 -10.86 6.62
N ALA A 72 16.90 -10.04 6.66
CA ALA A 72 17.38 -9.46 7.91
C ALA A 72 16.39 -8.50 8.55
N LYS A 73 15.71 -7.69 7.72
CA LYS A 73 14.77 -6.64 8.18
C LYS A 73 13.39 -7.14 8.51
N VAL A 74 12.91 -8.19 7.81
CA VAL A 74 11.54 -8.68 7.99
C VAL A 74 11.26 -9.14 9.42
N GLY A 75 12.24 -9.74 10.08
CA GLY A 75 12.11 -10.22 11.45
C GLY A 75 11.91 -9.10 12.45
N ASP A 76 12.62 -8.01 12.29
CA ASP A 76 12.58 -6.85 13.19
C ASP A 76 11.35 -5.99 12.95
N LEU A 77 11.01 -5.76 11.68
CA LEU A 77 9.90 -4.91 11.31
C LEU A 77 8.54 -5.57 11.56
N LYS A 78 8.40 -6.86 11.29
CA LYS A 78 7.11 -7.58 11.25
C LYS A 78 6.12 -6.85 10.33
N PRO A 79 6.40 -6.77 9.02
CA PRO A 79 5.59 -5.97 8.12
C PRO A 79 4.18 -6.54 7.96
N ASP A 80 3.23 -5.65 7.72
CA ASP A 80 1.86 -6.00 7.37
C ASP A 80 1.74 -6.36 5.88
N LEU A 81 2.65 -5.85 5.05
CA LEU A 81 2.70 -6.10 3.62
C LEU A 81 4.12 -5.91 3.10
N VAL A 82 4.46 -6.69 2.07
CA VAL A 82 5.78 -6.63 1.43
C VAL A 82 5.61 -6.39 -0.07
N PHE A 83 6.34 -5.42 -0.61
CA PHE A 83 6.59 -5.29 -2.04
C PHE A 83 7.97 -5.83 -2.36
N CYS A 84 8.07 -6.70 -3.36
CA CYS A 84 9.32 -7.37 -3.71
C CYS A 84 9.57 -7.32 -5.21
N ASP A 85 10.68 -6.71 -5.62
CA ASP A 85 11.13 -6.73 -7.01
C ASP A 85 11.48 -8.17 -7.43
N ILE A 86 11.12 -8.52 -8.66
CA ILE A 86 11.40 -9.85 -9.21
C ILE A 86 12.88 -9.99 -9.58
N LEU A 87 13.42 -9.00 -10.30
CA LEU A 87 14.78 -9.04 -10.83
C LEU A 87 15.76 -8.35 -9.88
N MET A 88 16.43 -9.14 -9.07
CA MET A 88 17.47 -8.67 -8.17
C MET A 88 18.69 -9.58 -8.25
N PRO A 89 19.90 -9.04 -8.03
CA PRO A 89 21.11 -9.86 -8.00
C PRO A 89 21.11 -10.81 -6.80
N ASN A 90 21.77 -11.93 -6.94
CA ASN A 90 22.00 -12.98 -5.92
C ASN A 90 20.74 -13.76 -5.55
N LEU A 91 19.74 -13.10 -5.01
CA LEU A 91 18.48 -13.68 -4.60
C LEU A 91 17.34 -12.96 -5.30
N ASP A 92 16.69 -13.60 -6.26
CA ASP A 92 15.58 -12.99 -7.00
C ASP A 92 14.33 -12.83 -6.13
N GLY A 93 13.34 -12.12 -6.65
CA GLY A 93 12.11 -11.86 -5.91
C GLY A 93 11.29 -13.10 -5.60
N TYR A 94 11.29 -14.09 -6.48
CA TYR A 94 10.59 -15.35 -6.22
C TYR A 94 11.24 -16.13 -5.09
N GLN A 95 12.57 -16.20 -5.08
CA GLN A 95 13.31 -16.85 -4.01
C GLN A 95 13.11 -16.13 -2.67
N THR A 96 13.19 -14.80 -2.69
CA THR A 96 12.95 -13.98 -1.50
C THR A 96 11.54 -14.18 -0.94
N CYS A 97 10.53 -14.14 -1.81
CA CYS A 97 9.14 -14.39 -1.43
C CYS A 97 8.97 -15.79 -0.81
N SER A 98 9.53 -16.80 -1.46
CA SER A 98 9.49 -18.17 -0.97
C SER A 98 10.07 -18.31 0.43
N LEU A 99 11.20 -17.68 0.68
CA LEU A 99 11.86 -17.71 2.00
C LEU A 99 11.04 -17.00 3.07
N ILE A 100 10.46 -15.85 2.74
CA ILE A 100 9.56 -15.13 3.65
C ILE A 100 8.35 -16.02 3.99
N LYS A 101 7.72 -16.62 2.99
CA LYS A 101 6.52 -17.42 3.15
C LYS A 101 6.75 -18.75 3.88
N LYS A 102 7.95 -19.28 3.85
CA LYS A 102 8.32 -20.49 4.60
C LYS A 102 8.47 -20.24 6.09
N SER A 103 8.65 -18.99 6.49
CA SER A 103 8.74 -18.64 7.91
C SER A 103 7.37 -18.74 8.56
N PRO A 104 7.23 -19.50 9.68
CA PRO A 104 5.95 -19.56 10.40
C PRO A 104 5.42 -18.20 10.87
N LYS A 105 6.32 -17.23 11.05
CA LYS A 105 5.95 -15.88 11.49
C LYS A 105 5.38 -15.03 10.37
N PHE A 106 5.74 -15.31 9.10
CA PHE A 106 5.43 -14.43 7.97
C PHE A 106 4.67 -15.13 6.85
N HIS A 107 4.26 -16.38 7.03
CA HIS A 107 3.52 -17.12 6.01
C HIS A 107 2.20 -16.43 5.62
N ALA A 108 1.58 -15.68 6.51
CA ALA A 108 0.35 -14.95 6.27
C ALA A 108 0.57 -13.52 5.76
N THR A 109 1.81 -13.02 5.77
CA THR A 109 2.13 -11.67 5.30
C THR A 109 1.96 -11.60 3.79
N PRO A 110 1.11 -10.73 3.25
CA PRO A 110 0.95 -10.60 1.80
C PRO A 110 2.21 -10.06 1.16
N VAL A 111 2.65 -10.71 0.09
CA VAL A 111 3.78 -10.28 -0.74
C VAL A 111 3.27 -9.95 -2.14
N ILE A 112 3.50 -8.73 -2.57
CA ILE A 112 3.16 -8.24 -3.91
C ILE A 112 4.45 -8.11 -4.70
N MET A 113 4.51 -8.76 -5.87
CA MET A 113 5.70 -8.71 -6.71
C MET A 113 5.72 -7.43 -7.54
N LEU A 114 6.88 -6.79 -7.63
CA LEU A 114 7.10 -5.66 -8.52
C LEU A 114 7.78 -6.16 -9.80
N SER A 115 7.13 -5.95 -10.94
CA SER A 115 7.66 -6.39 -12.23
C SER A 115 8.00 -5.22 -13.13
N SER A 116 9.14 -5.28 -13.83
CA SER A 116 9.44 -4.29 -14.85
C SER A 116 8.48 -4.42 -16.02
N ARG A 117 8.28 -3.32 -16.77
CA ARG A 117 7.37 -3.28 -17.92
C ARG A 117 7.71 -4.35 -18.97
N ASP A 118 8.99 -4.65 -19.14
CA ASP A 118 9.50 -5.65 -20.09
C ASP A 118 9.70 -7.02 -19.44
N GLY A 119 9.47 -7.12 -18.12
CA GLY A 119 9.57 -8.37 -17.39
C GLY A 119 8.28 -9.15 -17.48
N ILE A 120 8.36 -10.35 -18.02
CA ILE A 120 7.22 -11.26 -18.02
C ILE A 120 7.02 -11.75 -16.58
N PHE A 121 5.96 -11.27 -15.93
CA PHE A 121 5.57 -11.82 -14.65
C PHE A 121 5.00 -13.22 -14.87
N ASP A 122 5.66 -14.21 -14.32
CA ASP A 122 5.16 -15.58 -14.34
C ASP A 122 4.16 -15.75 -13.18
N ARG A 123 2.88 -15.67 -13.51
CA ARG A 123 1.79 -15.79 -12.52
C ARG A 123 1.79 -17.16 -11.84
N ALA A 124 2.10 -18.20 -12.56
CA ALA A 124 2.17 -19.54 -12.01
C ALA A 124 3.31 -19.65 -10.99
N ARG A 125 4.46 -19.09 -11.32
CA ARG A 125 5.60 -19.04 -10.40
C ARG A 125 5.32 -18.16 -9.19
N GLY A 126 4.68 -17.01 -9.40
CA GLY A 126 4.26 -16.12 -8.32
C GLY A 126 3.35 -16.83 -7.32
N LYS A 127 2.34 -17.53 -7.80
CA LYS A 127 1.46 -18.36 -6.96
C LYS A 127 2.21 -19.46 -6.24
N SER A 128 3.11 -20.14 -6.94
CA SER A 128 3.90 -21.24 -6.37
C SER A 128 4.74 -20.79 -5.17
N VAL A 129 5.25 -19.58 -5.17
CA VAL A 129 6.03 -19.02 -4.05
C VAL A 129 5.18 -18.29 -3.01
N GLY A 130 3.87 -18.17 -3.23
CA GLY A 130 2.93 -17.58 -2.30
C GLY A 130 2.70 -16.08 -2.43
N ALA A 131 3.11 -15.47 -3.55
CA ALA A 131 2.77 -14.07 -3.84
C ALA A 131 1.26 -13.92 -4.07
N VAL A 132 0.68 -12.85 -3.54
CA VAL A 132 -0.77 -12.61 -3.65
C VAL A 132 -1.14 -11.79 -4.88
N ASP A 133 -0.21 -11.00 -5.42
CA ASP A 133 -0.45 -10.12 -6.55
C ASP A 133 0.87 -9.64 -7.16
N HIS A 134 0.78 -8.86 -8.22
CA HIS A 134 1.91 -8.18 -8.84
C HIS A 134 1.52 -6.76 -9.24
N LEU A 135 2.51 -5.88 -9.28
CA LEU A 135 2.37 -4.49 -9.70
C LEU A 135 3.47 -4.16 -10.71
N ALA A 136 3.09 -3.59 -11.85
CA ALA A 136 4.06 -3.21 -12.89
C ALA A 136 4.79 -1.92 -12.53
N LYS A 137 6.08 -1.87 -12.82
CA LYS A 137 6.91 -0.65 -12.72
C LYS A 137 6.99 0.02 -14.10
N PRO A 138 6.92 1.35 -14.20
CA PRO A 138 6.67 2.30 -13.12
C PRO A 138 5.21 2.30 -12.66
N PHE A 139 4.98 2.46 -11.39
CA PHE A 139 3.64 2.51 -10.80
C PHE A 139 3.27 3.94 -10.41
N SER A 140 1.98 4.24 -10.47
CA SER A 140 1.44 5.48 -9.92
C SER A 140 1.24 5.37 -8.41
N LYS A 141 1.11 6.51 -7.75
CA LYS A 141 0.75 6.55 -6.33
C LYS A 141 -0.57 5.80 -6.07
N GLU A 142 -1.56 6.05 -6.91
CA GLU A 142 -2.88 5.43 -6.81
C GLU A 142 -2.81 3.91 -6.93
N ALA A 143 -2.06 3.40 -7.90
CA ALA A 143 -1.89 1.96 -8.10
C ALA A 143 -1.19 1.29 -6.92
N LEU A 144 -0.15 1.94 -6.39
CA LEU A 144 0.59 1.43 -5.23
C LEU A 144 -0.29 1.37 -3.98
N LEU A 145 -1.01 2.46 -3.69
CA LEU A 145 -1.89 2.53 -2.52
C LEU A 145 -3.11 1.61 -2.64
N GLU A 146 -3.64 1.44 -3.84
CA GLU A 146 -4.73 0.49 -4.09
C GLU A 146 -4.29 -0.95 -3.83
N ALA A 147 -3.09 -1.31 -4.25
CA ALA A 147 -2.52 -2.63 -3.98
C ALA A 147 -2.41 -2.88 -2.47
N VAL A 148 -1.98 -1.88 -1.71
CA VAL A 148 -1.91 -1.99 -0.25
C VAL A 148 -3.31 -2.19 0.35
N ARG A 149 -4.27 -1.36 -0.02
CA ARG A 149 -5.65 -1.46 0.50
C ARG A 149 -6.30 -2.80 0.20
N THR A 150 -6.08 -3.31 -1.00
CA THR A 150 -6.68 -4.56 -1.45
C THR A 150 -6.17 -5.76 -0.65
N HIS A 151 -4.90 -5.74 -0.27
CA HIS A 151 -4.25 -6.91 0.33
C HIS A 151 -3.95 -6.78 1.81
N LEU A 152 -4.17 -5.62 2.41
CA LEU A 152 -4.08 -5.53 3.86
C LEU A 152 -5.15 -6.42 4.49
N PRO A 153 -4.76 -7.19 5.53
CA PRO A 153 -5.78 -7.86 6.32
C PRO A 153 -6.73 -6.82 6.88
N VAL A 154 -8.00 -6.97 6.60
CA VAL A 154 -9.04 -6.13 7.22
C VAL A 154 -8.85 -6.26 8.72
N PRO A 155 -8.67 -5.16 9.47
CA PRO A 155 -8.73 -5.26 10.91
C PRO A 155 -10.05 -5.95 11.21
N GLN A 156 -9.98 -7.14 11.80
CA GLN A 156 -11.18 -7.72 12.36
C GLN A 156 -11.69 -6.67 13.33
N ALA A 157 -12.70 -5.95 12.91
CA ALA A 157 -13.48 -5.17 13.83
C ALA A 157 -13.76 -6.13 14.98
N GLN A 158 -13.25 -5.81 16.13
CA GLN A 158 -13.60 -6.57 17.30
C GLN A 158 -15.11 -6.59 17.30
N VAL A 159 -15.67 -7.69 16.83
CA VAL A 159 -17.06 -7.98 17.08
C VAL A 159 -17.09 -8.00 18.59
N GLY A 160 -17.49 -6.87 19.13
CA GLY A 160 -17.65 -6.74 20.56
C GLY A 160 -18.45 -7.93 21.01
N ALA A 161 -17.80 -8.82 21.70
CA ALA A 161 -18.50 -9.86 22.38
C ALA A 161 -19.40 -9.18 23.40
N THR A 162 -20.59 -8.82 22.97
CA THR A 162 -21.66 -8.54 23.88
C THR A 162 -22.00 -9.86 24.51
N ARG A 163 -21.26 -10.23 25.50
CA ARG A 163 -21.70 -11.29 26.40
C ARG A 163 -22.71 -10.67 27.33
N GLN A 164 -23.90 -11.02 27.11
CA GLN A 164 -24.86 -10.98 28.18
C GLN A 164 -24.60 -12.11 29.18
#